data_e3cb9edc34e6d015ba3143286ae21abe
#
_entry.id   e3cb9edc34e6d015ba3143286ae21abe
#
_cell.length_a   1.000
_cell.length_b   1.000
_cell.length_c   1.000
_cell.angle_alpha   90.00
_cell.angle_beta   90.00
_cell.angle_gamma   90.00
#
_symmetry.space_group_name_H-M   'P 1'
#
loop_
_entity.id
_entity.type
_entity.pdbx_description
1 polymer ?
#
loop_
_entity_poly.entity_id
_entity_poly.type
_entity_poly.pdbx_seq_one_letter_code
_entity_poly.pdbx_strand_id
1 'polypeptide(L)'
;MVLTLGLIGVFTLGFSAPGQALDRAEREGLRSPQVPSGYSQIPNLRPIYRVETKDPVVFITIDDGIHKDIAARRLVEKRRVPVTSFITAWTVKDRARYFDRVATWGTIQNHSATHASFALPATDLDHEICFTQRKLSRDFGVVPWMMRPPYGAGADSPRVRAVARRCSIERIVMWDTVIDNGRASYRHGRLRPGSIMLLHFGPDLARDLRAALRIADKAGLRPADLASYLPRLR
;
A
#
# COMPACT_ATOMS: atom_id res chain seq x y z
N MET A 1 -12.10 -36.18 69.85
CA MET A 1 -11.30 -36.31 68.64
C MET A 1 -12.21 -35.96 67.46
N VAL A 2 -12.19 -34.70 67.04
CA VAL A 2 -13.15 -34.16 66.07
C VAL A 2 -12.39 -34.03 64.71
N LEU A 3 -12.90 -34.76 63.72
CA LEU A 3 -12.39 -34.60 62.31
C LEU A 3 -13.10 -33.43 61.63
N THR A 4 -12.34 -32.47 61.18
CA THR A 4 -12.78 -31.38 60.34
C THR A 4 -12.53 -31.78 58.87
N LEU A 5 -13.59 -31.94 58.08
CA LEU A 5 -13.50 -32.06 56.63
C LEU A 5 -13.27 -30.66 56.00
N GLY A 6 -12.16 -30.51 55.31
CA GLY A 6 -11.88 -29.32 54.47
C GLY A 6 -12.54 -29.46 53.11
N LEU A 7 -13.39 -28.48 52.72
CA LEU A 7 -13.93 -28.34 51.38
C LEU A 7 -12.84 -27.76 50.44
N ILE A 8 -12.47 -28.50 49.39
CA ILE A 8 -11.62 -28.01 48.32
C ILE A 8 -12.54 -27.38 47.27
N GLY A 9 -12.53 -26.04 47.21
CA GLY A 9 -13.20 -25.30 46.16
C GLY A 9 -12.39 -25.35 44.82
N VAL A 10 -12.99 -25.98 43.83
CA VAL A 10 -12.45 -25.99 42.47
C VAL A 10 -12.79 -24.65 41.80
N PHE A 11 -11.81 -23.77 41.65
CA PHE A 11 -11.93 -22.58 40.82
C PHE A 11 -11.75 -22.98 39.35
N THR A 12 -12.82 -23.03 38.58
CA THR A 12 -12.78 -23.10 37.14
C THR A 12 -12.50 -21.71 36.59
N LEU A 13 -11.25 -21.47 36.15
CA LEU A 13 -10.91 -20.31 35.37
C LEU A 13 -11.52 -20.43 33.96
N GLY A 14 -12.63 -19.74 33.76
CA GLY A 14 -13.22 -19.56 32.43
C GLY A 14 -12.28 -18.70 31.57
N PHE A 15 -11.61 -19.29 30.59
CA PHE A 15 -10.98 -18.58 29.52
C PHE A 15 -12.06 -18.04 28.56
N SER A 16 -12.44 -16.77 28.73
CA SER A 16 -13.20 -16.06 27.71
C SER A 16 -12.23 -15.61 26.63
N ALA A 17 -12.41 -16.07 25.41
CA ALA A 17 -11.71 -15.57 24.23
C ALA A 17 -12.04 -14.07 24.02
N PRO A 18 -11.06 -13.21 23.71
CA PRO A 18 -11.33 -11.80 23.43
C PRO A 18 -11.83 -11.64 21.99
N GLY A 19 -13.09 -11.90 21.76
CA GLY A 19 -13.84 -11.38 20.63
C GLY A 19 -14.50 -10.07 21.08
N GLN A 20 -13.74 -9.00 21.28
CA GLN A 20 -14.30 -7.69 21.54
C GLN A 20 -14.93 -7.15 20.26
N ALA A 21 -16.28 -7.18 20.22
CA ALA A 21 -17.04 -6.41 19.27
C ALA A 21 -16.66 -4.93 19.45
N LEU A 22 -16.27 -4.27 18.34
CA LEU A 22 -16.02 -2.82 18.31
C LEU A 22 -17.20 -2.07 18.92
N ASP A 23 -16.92 -1.09 19.78
CA ASP A 23 -17.91 -0.30 20.48
C ASP A 23 -18.83 0.41 19.47
N ARG A 24 -20.09 0.61 19.87
CA ARG A 24 -21.13 1.23 19.02
C ARG A 24 -20.73 2.63 18.56
N ALA A 25 -19.97 3.38 19.36
CA ALA A 25 -19.42 4.69 19.02
C ALA A 25 -18.38 4.64 17.90
N GLU A 26 -17.56 3.57 17.82
CA GLU A 26 -16.62 3.36 16.72
C GLU A 26 -17.35 2.99 15.42
N ARG A 27 -18.51 2.32 15.50
CA ARG A 27 -19.35 2.00 14.33
C ARG A 27 -20.09 3.22 13.77
N GLU A 28 -20.50 4.16 14.62
CA GLU A 28 -21.20 5.39 14.19
C GLU A 28 -20.24 6.42 13.59
N GLY A 29 -18.97 6.48 14.03
CA GLY A 29 -17.92 7.29 13.38
C GLY A 29 -17.44 6.76 12.04
N LEU A 30 -17.81 5.53 11.68
CA LEU A 30 -17.44 4.82 10.44
C LEU A 30 -18.49 4.94 9.32
N ARG A 31 -19.39 5.92 9.38
CA ARG A 31 -20.27 6.20 8.23
C ARG A 31 -19.41 6.42 6.99
N SER A 32 -19.68 5.63 5.95
CA SER A 32 -19.02 5.79 4.65
C SER A 32 -19.10 7.26 4.23
N PRO A 33 -17.98 7.90 3.86
CA PRO A 33 -18.03 9.26 3.34
C PRO A 33 -19.00 9.25 2.18
N GLN A 34 -19.96 10.18 2.18
CA GLN A 34 -20.82 10.40 1.02
C GLN A 34 -19.90 10.77 -0.15
N VAL A 35 -19.93 9.97 -1.21
CA VAL A 35 -19.16 10.25 -2.42
C VAL A 35 -19.67 11.58 -2.98
N PRO A 36 -18.83 12.62 -3.09
CA PRO A 36 -19.25 13.86 -3.72
C PRO A 36 -19.80 13.57 -5.12
N SER A 37 -20.88 14.22 -5.52
CA SER A 37 -21.61 13.98 -6.78
C SER A 37 -20.78 14.11 -8.07
N GLY A 38 -19.55 14.64 -8.00
CA GLY A 38 -18.62 14.72 -9.13
C GLY A 38 -17.82 13.44 -9.43
N TYR A 39 -17.84 12.43 -8.54
CA TYR A 39 -17.08 11.19 -8.72
C TYR A 39 -17.68 10.17 -9.69
N SER A 40 -18.89 10.41 -10.19
CA SER A 40 -19.52 9.54 -11.21
C SER A 40 -18.78 9.52 -12.55
N GLN A 41 -17.80 10.39 -12.75
CA GLN A 41 -17.06 10.58 -14.00
C GLN A 41 -15.62 10.06 -13.98
N ILE A 42 -15.19 9.25 -12.98
CA ILE A 42 -13.87 8.62 -13.09
C ILE A 42 -13.91 7.59 -14.22
N PRO A 43 -13.33 7.90 -15.40
CA PRO A 43 -13.41 6.97 -16.51
C PRO A 43 -12.60 5.73 -16.18
N ASN A 44 -13.22 4.58 -16.28
CA ASN A 44 -12.60 3.28 -16.45
C ASN A 44 -11.27 3.08 -15.69
N LEU A 45 -11.35 2.74 -14.38
CA LEU A 45 -10.19 2.39 -13.53
C LEU A 45 -9.47 1.13 -14.05
N ARG A 46 -8.91 1.21 -15.26
CA ARG A 46 -8.09 0.13 -15.81
C ARG A 46 -6.73 0.12 -15.12
N PRO A 47 -6.16 -1.05 -14.82
CA PRO A 47 -4.82 -1.16 -14.27
C PRO A 47 -3.77 -0.56 -15.20
N ILE A 48 -2.88 0.24 -14.63
CA ILE A 48 -1.79 0.91 -15.34
C ILE A 48 -0.49 0.13 -15.04
N TYR A 49 0.02 -0.57 -16.02
CA TYR A 49 1.25 -1.36 -15.89
C TYR A 49 2.51 -0.57 -16.24
N ARG A 50 2.36 0.46 -17.07
CA ARG A 50 3.38 1.38 -17.53
C ARG A 50 2.73 2.72 -17.86
N VAL A 51 3.41 3.80 -17.58
CA VAL A 51 2.95 5.13 -18.01
C VAL A 51 3.29 5.33 -19.49
N GLU A 52 2.33 5.77 -20.26
CA GLU A 52 2.56 6.11 -21.66
C GLU A 52 3.24 7.49 -21.73
N THR A 53 4.53 7.48 -22.02
CA THR A 53 5.35 8.69 -22.17
C THR A 53 6.51 8.44 -23.12
N LYS A 54 6.98 9.50 -23.76
CA LYS A 54 8.24 9.53 -24.54
C LYS A 54 9.40 10.04 -23.70
N ASP A 55 9.16 10.58 -22.52
CA ASP A 55 10.21 11.04 -21.62
C ASP A 55 11.11 9.87 -21.20
N PRO A 56 12.41 10.03 -21.12
CA PRO A 56 13.34 8.98 -20.72
C PRO A 56 13.29 8.76 -19.20
N VAL A 57 12.13 8.33 -18.69
CA VAL A 57 11.88 8.17 -17.25
C VAL A 57 11.39 6.79 -16.89
N VAL A 58 11.62 6.42 -15.62
CA VAL A 58 11.05 5.26 -14.93
C VAL A 58 10.48 5.68 -13.59
N PHE A 59 9.59 4.87 -13.04
CA PHE A 59 8.95 5.15 -11.76
C PHE A 59 9.31 4.07 -10.76
N ILE A 60 9.92 4.47 -9.63
CA ILE A 60 10.26 3.57 -8.54
C ILE A 60 9.09 3.52 -7.57
N THR A 61 8.53 2.33 -7.36
CA THR A 61 7.43 2.11 -6.43
C THR A 61 7.82 1.05 -5.42
N ILE A 62 7.39 1.23 -4.14
CA ILE A 62 7.79 0.37 -3.04
C ILE A 62 6.53 -0.04 -2.28
N ASP A 63 6.29 -1.35 -2.14
CA ASP A 63 5.09 -1.91 -1.54
C ASP A 63 5.28 -2.37 -0.09
N ASP A 64 4.17 -2.57 0.64
CA ASP A 64 3.97 -3.18 1.96
C ASP A 64 4.23 -2.26 3.16
N GLY A 65 5.45 -1.88 3.41
CA GLY A 65 5.83 -1.12 4.61
C GLY A 65 6.29 -2.00 5.80
N ILE A 66 6.65 -3.27 5.57
CA ILE A 66 6.95 -4.22 6.64
C ILE A 66 8.27 -3.89 7.34
N HIS A 67 9.32 -3.55 6.61
CA HIS A 67 10.66 -3.27 7.15
C HIS A 67 11.02 -1.78 7.07
N LYS A 68 11.82 -1.33 8.05
CA LYS A 68 12.39 0.02 8.14
C LYS A 68 13.86 -0.01 7.75
N ASP A 69 14.17 -0.05 6.47
CA ASP A 69 15.57 -0.01 6.01
C ASP A 69 16.12 1.42 6.07
N ILE A 70 16.96 1.68 7.07
CA ILE A 70 17.61 2.98 7.26
C ILE A 70 18.61 3.30 6.14
N ALA A 71 19.25 2.28 5.56
CA ALA A 71 20.20 2.49 4.47
C ALA A 71 19.46 2.87 3.17
N ALA A 72 18.29 2.27 2.93
CA ALA A 72 17.38 2.67 1.86
C ALA A 72 16.93 4.11 2.04
N ARG A 73 16.48 4.49 3.23
CA ARG A 73 16.10 5.86 3.57
C ARG A 73 17.21 6.85 3.24
N ARG A 74 18.41 6.61 3.77
CA ARG A 74 19.59 7.49 3.51
C ARG A 74 19.93 7.61 2.02
N LEU A 75 19.77 6.52 1.26
CA LEU A 75 20.02 6.50 -0.17
C LEU A 75 19.04 7.41 -0.92
N VAL A 76 17.73 7.27 -0.63
CA VAL A 76 16.66 8.07 -1.24
C VAL A 76 16.84 9.54 -0.90
N GLU A 77 17.06 9.88 0.38
CA GLU A 77 17.27 11.26 0.83
C GLU A 77 18.51 11.89 0.17
N LYS A 78 19.65 11.20 0.20
CA LYS A 78 20.92 11.70 -0.36
C LYS A 78 20.84 11.95 -1.85
N ARG A 79 20.17 11.05 -2.59
CA ARG A 79 20.07 11.14 -4.07
C ARG A 79 18.80 11.82 -4.56
N ARG A 80 17.91 12.23 -3.63
CA ARG A 80 16.62 12.83 -3.93
C ARG A 80 15.81 12.00 -4.93
N VAL A 81 15.79 10.68 -4.74
CA VAL A 81 15.08 9.75 -5.61
C VAL A 81 13.59 9.88 -5.36
N PRO A 82 12.76 10.27 -6.34
CA PRO A 82 11.32 10.25 -6.16
C PRO A 82 10.83 8.80 -6.08
N VAL A 83 10.01 8.50 -5.07
CA VAL A 83 9.41 7.17 -4.88
C VAL A 83 7.93 7.27 -4.59
N THR A 84 7.15 6.32 -5.07
CA THR A 84 5.74 6.15 -4.67
C THR A 84 5.64 4.93 -3.77
N SER A 85 5.14 5.12 -2.55
CA SER A 85 5.04 4.06 -1.54
C SER A 85 3.60 3.59 -1.41
N PHE A 86 3.31 2.34 -1.76
CA PHE A 86 2.02 1.70 -1.53
C PHE A 86 2.08 0.98 -0.18
N ILE A 87 1.40 1.55 0.83
CA ILE A 87 1.53 1.13 2.22
C ILE A 87 0.28 0.41 2.69
N THR A 88 0.45 -0.71 3.38
CA THR A 88 -0.64 -1.41 4.06
C THR A 88 -0.97 -0.74 5.39
N ALA A 89 -2.26 -0.68 5.74
CA ALA A 89 -2.69 0.01 6.95
C ALA A 89 -2.16 -0.62 8.23
N TRP A 90 -2.00 -1.96 8.27
CA TRP A 90 -1.52 -2.66 9.47
C TRP A 90 -0.03 -2.41 9.77
N THR A 91 0.80 -2.08 8.76
CA THR A 91 2.23 -1.83 8.96
C THR A 91 2.53 -0.47 9.58
N VAL A 92 1.58 0.46 9.52
CA VAL A 92 1.74 1.84 9.97
C VAL A 92 1.70 1.96 11.49
N LYS A 93 0.92 1.14 12.19
CA LYS A 93 0.61 1.28 13.62
C LYS A 93 1.83 1.57 14.50
N ASP A 94 2.93 0.83 14.32
CA ASP A 94 4.12 0.93 15.15
C ASP A 94 5.29 1.64 14.45
N ARG A 95 5.05 2.21 13.26
CA ARG A 95 6.11 2.69 12.36
C ARG A 95 5.84 4.09 11.78
N ALA A 96 4.93 4.83 12.36
CA ALA A 96 4.51 6.15 11.88
C ALA A 96 5.70 7.08 11.60
N ARG A 97 6.63 7.24 12.54
CA ARG A 97 7.81 8.13 12.38
C ARG A 97 8.71 7.79 11.18
N TYR A 98 8.83 6.51 10.83
CA TYR A 98 9.56 6.11 9.63
C TYR A 98 8.81 6.54 8.37
N PHE A 99 7.51 6.33 8.34
CA PHE A 99 6.67 6.69 7.20
C PHE A 99 6.43 8.19 7.05
N ASP A 100 6.49 8.98 8.13
CA ASP A 100 6.55 10.45 8.03
C ASP A 100 7.74 10.89 7.17
N ARG A 101 8.88 10.19 7.32
CA ARG A 101 10.05 10.46 6.47
C ARG A 101 9.85 9.93 5.06
N VAL A 102 9.25 8.76 4.90
CA VAL A 102 8.92 8.21 3.57
C VAL A 102 8.01 9.16 2.80
N ALA A 103 7.05 9.81 3.45
CA ALA A 103 6.19 10.82 2.84
C ALA A 103 6.97 12.02 2.26
N THR A 104 8.19 12.30 2.74
CA THR A 104 9.05 13.35 2.17
C THR A 104 9.78 12.93 0.89
N TRP A 105 9.76 11.65 0.52
CA TRP A 105 10.44 11.12 -0.66
C TRP A 105 9.57 11.12 -1.93
N GLY A 106 8.28 11.30 -1.76
CA GLY A 106 7.29 11.23 -2.81
C GLY A 106 5.90 11.10 -2.22
N THR A 107 5.11 10.13 -2.66
CA THR A 107 3.74 9.97 -2.22
C THR A 107 3.49 8.65 -1.50
N ILE A 108 2.60 8.69 -0.47
CA ILE A 108 2.04 7.51 0.17
C ILE A 108 0.70 7.20 -0.48
N GLN A 109 0.51 5.95 -0.89
CA GLN A 109 -0.64 5.44 -1.61
C GLN A 109 -1.16 4.15 -0.97
N ASN A 110 -2.35 3.70 -1.37
CA ASN A 110 -3.08 2.61 -0.74
C ASN A 110 -2.60 1.23 -1.22
N HIS A 111 -2.21 0.35 -0.26
CA HIS A 111 -1.88 -1.05 -0.53
C HIS A 111 -2.72 -2.03 0.31
N SER A 112 -3.99 -1.71 0.57
CA SER A 112 -4.91 -2.49 1.40
C SER A 112 -4.71 -2.36 2.92
N ALA A 113 -5.65 -2.90 3.69
CA ALA A 113 -5.58 -2.90 5.15
C ALA A 113 -4.66 -3.99 5.68
N THR A 114 -4.84 -5.23 5.23
CA THR A 114 -4.23 -6.45 5.79
C THR A 114 -3.36 -7.22 4.81
N HIS A 115 -3.20 -6.71 3.58
CA HIS A 115 -2.55 -7.39 2.47
C HIS A 115 -3.32 -8.63 1.97
N ALA A 116 -4.67 -8.65 2.14
CA ALA A 116 -5.50 -9.73 1.63
C ALA A 116 -5.63 -9.68 0.09
N SER A 117 -5.70 -10.84 -0.54
CA SER A 117 -5.90 -10.94 -2.00
C SER A 117 -7.30 -10.47 -2.40
N PHE A 118 -7.39 -9.50 -3.31
CA PHE A 118 -8.67 -8.98 -3.81
C PHE A 118 -9.38 -9.90 -4.81
N ALA A 119 -8.71 -10.96 -5.27
CA ALA A 119 -9.32 -11.98 -6.11
C ALA A 119 -10.23 -12.93 -5.33
N LEU A 120 -10.07 -13.02 -4.01
CA LEU A 120 -10.89 -13.92 -3.19
C LEU A 120 -12.29 -13.32 -2.97
N PRO A 121 -13.36 -14.08 -3.22
CA PRO A 121 -14.74 -13.59 -3.03
C PRO A 121 -15.05 -13.15 -1.60
N ALA A 122 -14.44 -13.81 -0.60
CA ALA A 122 -14.63 -13.54 0.83
C ALA A 122 -13.87 -12.28 1.32
N THR A 123 -13.00 -11.67 0.52
CA THR A 123 -12.27 -10.47 0.93
C THR A 123 -13.23 -9.29 1.08
N ASP A 124 -13.25 -8.68 2.27
CA ASP A 124 -13.97 -7.44 2.53
C ASP A 124 -13.23 -6.25 1.90
N LEU A 125 -13.58 -5.93 0.66
CA LEU A 125 -12.94 -4.84 -0.08
C LEU A 125 -13.19 -3.45 0.51
N ASP A 126 -14.30 -3.23 1.22
CA ASP A 126 -14.55 -1.97 1.92
C ASP A 126 -13.56 -1.79 3.08
N HIS A 127 -13.30 -2.84 3.83
CA HIS A 127 -12.26 -2.82 4.85
C HIS A 127 -10.89 -2.65 4.20
N GLU A 128 -10.57 -3.43 3.20
CA GLU A 128 -9.22 -3.39 2.60
C GLU A 128 -8.91 -2.06 1.92
N ILE A 129 -9.86 -1.42 1.27
CA ILE A 129 -9.61 -0.21 0.48
C ILE A 129 -10.06 1.06 1.24
N CYS A 130 -11.35 1.17 1.63
CA CYS A 130 -11.87 2.40 2.24
C CYS A 130 -11.32 2.67 3.64
N PHE A 131 -11.17 1.63 4.48
CA PHE A 131 -10.54 1.82 5.79
C PHE A 131 -9.10 2.30 5.64
N THR A 132 -8.33 1.71 4.71
CA THR A 132 -6.95 2.14 4.44
C THR A 132 -6.88 3.60 3.99
N GLN A 133 -7.79 4.04 3.10
CA GLN A 133 -7.89 5.46 2.70
C GLN A 133 -7.99 6.38 3.92
N ARG A 134 -8.98 6.10 4.78
CA ARG A 134 -9.21 6.91 5.99
C ARG A 134 -8.02 6.86 6.95
N LYS A 135 -7.43 5.68 7.14
CA LYS A 135 -6.28 5.51 8.03
C LYS A 135 -5.06 6.28 7.54
N LEU A 136 -4.69 6.14 6.27
CA LEU A 136 -3.53 6.86 5.72
C LEU A 136 -3.77 8.38 5.72
N SER A 137 -5.01 8.83 5.45
CA SER A 137 -5.35 10.25 5.53
C SER A 137 -5.22 10.81 6.93
N ARG A 138 -5.71 10.08 7.92
CA ARG A 138 -5.63 10.49 9.33
C ARG A 138 -4.18 10.49 9.85
N ASP A 139 -3.42 9.43 9.53
CA ASP A 139 -2.10 9.20 10.13
C ASP A 139 -1.00 10.05 9.47
N PHE A 140 -1.14 10.41 8.20
CA PHE A 140 -0.12 11.16 7.44
C PHE A 140 -0.61 12.50 6.87
N GLY A 141 -1.87 12.87 7.04
CA GLY A 141 -2.43 14.08 6.43
C GLY A 141 -2.46 14.03 4.89
N VAL A 142 -2.31 12.85 4.29
CA VAL A 142 -2.33 12.66 2.83
C VAL A 142 -3.70 12.15 2.37
N VAL A 143 -4.04 12.39 1.11
CA VAL A 143 -5.22 11.76 0.49
C VAL A 143 -4.74 10.88 -0.65
N PRO A 144 -4.57 9.55 -0.41
CA PRO A 144 -4.17 8.64 -1.47
C PRO A 144 -5.19 8.67 -2.62
N TRP A 145 -4.73 8.67 -3.86
CA TRP A 145 -5.60 8.56 -5.04
C TRP A 145 -5.21 7.42 -5.97
N MET A 146 -4.09 6.79 -5.65
CA MET A 146 -3.63 5.57 -6.30
C MET A 146 -3.78 4.39 -5.33
N MET A 147 -4.05 3.23 -5.87
CA MET A 147 -3.93 1.99 -5.12
C MET A 147 -3.21 0.92 -5.94
N ARG A 148 -2.63 -0.03 -5.23
CA ARG A 148 -2.13 -1.28 -5.80
C ARG A 148 -2.76 -2.44 -5.06
N PRO A 149 -3.51 -3.34 -5.73
CA PRO A 149 -4.01 -4.57 -5.11
C PRO A 149 -2.84 -5.47 -4.67
N PRO A 150 -2.89 -6.08 -3.47
CA PRO A 150 -1.91 -7.08 -3.06
C PRO A 150 -1.76 -8.19 -4.11
N TYR A 151 -0.53 -8.59 -4.36
CA TYR A 151 -0.17 -9.60 -5.39
C TYR A 151 -0.59 -9.21 -6.83
N GLY A 152 -1.09 -8.00 -7.05
CA GLY A 152 -1.77 -7.60 -8.28
C GLY A 152 -3.13 -8.27 -8.49
N ALA A 153 -3.61 -9.02 -7.49
CA ALA A 153 -4.79 -9.86 -7.60
C ALA A 153 -6.08 -9.03 -7.63
N GLY A 154 -6.94 -9.31 -8.61
CA GLY A 154 -8.22 -8.61 -8.77
C GLY A 154 -8.12 -7.20 -9.37
N ALA A 155 -6.95 -6.78 -9.87
CA ALA A 155 -6.77 -5.44 -10.45
C ALA A 155 -7.77 -5.13 -11.59
N ASP A 156 -8.14 -6.12 -12.39
CA ASP A 156 -9.12 -6.00 -13.49
C ASP A 156 -10.56 -6.29 -13.06
N SER A 157 -10.80 -6.65 -11.80
CA SER A 157 -12.13 -7.02 -11.33
C SER A 157 -13.10 -5.83 -11.32
N PRO A 158 -14.29 -5.94 -11.93
CA PRO A 158 -15.33 -4.91 -11.82
C PRO A 158 -15.71 -4.61 -10.37
N ARG A 159 -15.76 -5.63 -9.50
CA ARG A 159 -16.02 -5.51 -8.05
C ARG A 159 -14.97 -4.65 -7.37
N VAL A 160 -13.69 -4.90 -7.62
CA VAL A 160 -12.59 -4.10 -7.07
C VAL A 160 -12.66 -2.66 -7.55
N ARG A 161 -12.88 -2.44 -8.85
CA ARG A 161 -13.01 -1.08 -9.42
C ARG A 161 -14.18 -0.30 -8.85
N ALA A 162 -15.32 -0.97 -8.61
CA ALA A 162 -16.49 -0.33 -8.01
C ALA A 162 -16.21 0.18 -6.59
N VAL A 163 -15.57 -0.66 -5.75
CA VAL A 163 -15.18 -0.28 -4.39
C VAL A 163 -14.09 0.79 -4.42
N ALA A 164 -13.08 0.65 -5.26
CA ALA A 164 -12.00 1.61 -5.40
C ALA A 164 -12.53 3.04 -5.70
N ARG A 165 -13.46 3.17 -6.66
CA ARG A 165 -14.13 4.45 -6.95
C ARG A 165 -14.85 5.03 -5.73
N ARG A 166 -15.63 4.21 -5.04
CA ARG A 166 -16.37 4.63 -3.84
C ARG A 166 -15.43 5.12 -2.73
N CYS A 167 -14.21 4.61 -2.69
CA CYS A 167 -13.17 5.02 -1.74
C CYS A 167 -12.25 6.12 -2.28
N SER A 168 -12.64 6.86 -3.33
CA SER A 168 -11.85 7.96 -3.91
C SER A 168 -10.50 7.53 -4.50
N ILE A 169 -10.39 6.28 -4.93
CA ILE A 169 -9.25 5.83 -5.74
C ILE A 169 -9.51 6.21 -7.20
N GLU A 170 -8.53 6.85 -7.81
CA GLU A 170 -8.58 7.36 -9.17
C GLU A 170 -7.70 6.57 -10.14
N ARG A 171 -6.74 5.80 -9.61
CA ARG A 171 -5.79 5.00 -10.39
C ARG A 171 -5.51 3.65 -9.71
N ILE A 172 -5.52 2.57 -10.47
CA ILE A 172 -4.99 1.26 -10.08
C ILE A 172 -3.63 1.13 -10.75
N VAL A 173 -2.57 1.11 -9.97
CA VAL A 173 -1.19 1.13 -10.46
C VAL A 173 -0.57 -0.24 -10.26
N MET A 174 -0.15 -0.85 -11.36
CA MET A 174 0.55 -2.12 -11.42
C MET A 174 2.03 -1.89 -11.69
N TRP A 175 2.72 -2.83 -12.31
CA TRP A 175 4.13 -2.75 -12.67
C TRP A 175 4.42 -3.57 -13.93
N ASP A 176 5.48 -3.23 -14.62
CA ASP A 176 6.04 -4.01 -15.73
C ASP A 176 7.47 -4.53 -15.45
N THR A 177 8.06 -4.11 -14.34
CA THR A 177 9.40 -4.50 -13.90
C THR A 177 9.39 -4.77 -12.41
N VAL A 178 10.01 -5.88 -11.97
CA VAL A 178 10.22 -6.21 -10.55
C VAL A 178 11.71 -6.13 -10.26
N ILE A 179 12.08 -5.49 -9.15
CA ILE A 179 13.46 -5.52 -8.63
C ILE A 179 13.42 -6.28 -7.30
N ASP A 180 14.09 -7.39 -7.27
CA ASP A 180 14.20 -8.25 -6.09
C ASP A 180 15.61 -8.86 -6.01
N ASN A 181 16.17 -8.94 -4.82
CA ASN A 181 17.51 -9.48 -4.57
C ASN A 181 18.60 -8.87 -5.47
N GLY A 182 18.48 -7.58 -5.80
CA GLY A 182 19.41 -6.84 -6.66
C GLY A 182 19.31 -7.17 -8.16
N ARG A 183 18.28 -7.92 -8.57
CA ARG A 183 18.04 -8.35 -9.95
C ARG A 183 16.73 -7.79 -10.47
N ALA A 184 16.64 -7.64 -11.79
CA ALA A 184 15.41 -7.20 -12.46
C ALA A 184 14.75 -8.34 -13.23
N SER A 185 13.42 -8.42 -13.11
CA SER A 185 12.55 -9.23 -13.96
C SER A 185 11.62 -8.32 -14.74
N TYR A 186 11.49 -8.51 -16.03
CA TYR A 186 10.77 -7.64 -16.95
C TYR A 186 9.59 -8.36 -17.59
N ARG A 187 8.42 -7.75 -17.57
CA ARG A 187 7.24 -8.27 -18.29
C ARG A 187 7.45 -8.32 -19.81
N HIS A 188 8.27 -7.41 -20.34
CA HIS A 188 8.51 -7.26 -21.77
C HIS A 188 10.01 -7.31 -22.15
N GLY A 189 10.80 -8.08 -21.41
CA GLY A 189 12.20 -8.36 -21.68
C GLY A 189 13.18 -7.23 -21.40
N ARG A 190 12.74 -5.99 -21.24
CA ARG A 190 13.61 -4.85 -20.97
C ARG A 190 12.87 -3.68 -20.29
N LEU A 191 13.63 -2.81 -19.65
CA LEU A 191 13.17 -1.51 -19.18
C LEU A 191 12.90 -0.55 -20.34
N ARG A 192 11.85 0.25 -20.25
CA ARG A 192 11.41 1.20 -21.28
C ARG A 192 10.99 2.52 -20.65
N PRO A 193 10.94 3.63 -21.42
CA PRO A 193 10.31 4.87 -20.96
C PRO A 193 8.92 4.59 -20.37
N GLY A 194 8.67 5.14 -19.19
CA GLY A 194 7.41 4.95 -18.50
C GLY A 194 7.27 3.66 -17.68
N SER A 195 8.30 2.79 -17.66
CA SER A 195 8.28 1.56 -16.86
C SER A 195 8.06 1.84 -15.38
N ILE A 196 7.17 1.08 -14.75
CA ILE A 196 6.90 1.12 -13.31
C ILE A 196 7.62 -0.06 -12.67
N MET A 197 8.57 0.26 -11.80
CA MET A 197 9.42 -0.70 -11.09
C MET A 197 8.79 -1.00 -9.72
N LEU A 198 8.54 -2.28 -9.44
CA LEU A 198 8.08 -2.78 -8.14
C LEU A 198 9.28 -3.19 -7.30
N LEU A 199 9.37 -2.63 -6.11
CA LEU A 199 10.24 -3.02 -5.00
C LEU A 199 9.38 -3.26 -3.75
N HIS A 200 9.95 -3.84 -2.70
CA HIS A 200 9.25 -4.04 -1.42
C HIS A 200 10.03 -3.44 -0.24
N PHE A 201 9.32 -2.96 0.78
CA PHE A 201 9.90 -2.61 2.07
C PHE A 201 10.36 -3.89 2.80
N GLY A 202 11.43 -4.49 2.29
CA GLY A 202 12.09 -5.67 2.82
C GLY A 202 13.46 -5.34 3.44
N PRO A 203 14.16 -6.35 4.01
CA PRO A 203 15.48 -6.17 4.60
C PRO A 203 16.56 -5.75 3.58
N ASP A 204 16.33 -6.00 2.31
CA ASP A 204 17.26 -5.76 1.21
C ASP A 204 16.92 -4.53 0.36
N LEU A 205 15.97 -3.69 0.79
CA LEU A 205 15.47 -2.56 0.01
C LEU A 205 16.60 -1.63 -0.47
N ALA A 206 17.62 -1.37 0.36
CA ALA A 206 18.75 -0.55 -0.06
C ALA A 206 19.56 -1.16 -1.21
N ARG A 207 19.66 -2.51 -1.26
CA ARG A 207 20.30 -3.23 -2.37
C ARG A 207 19.47 -3.11 -3.64
N ASP A 208 18.17 -3.30 -3.51
CA ASP A 208 17.22 -3.27 -4.62
C ASP A 208 17.08 -1.86 -5.20
N LEU A 209 17.04 -0.82 -4.39
CA LEU A 209 17.10 0.57 -4.84
C LEU A 209 18.39 0.88 -5.61
N ARG A 210 19.56 0.42 -5.11
CA ARG A 210 20.81 0.57 -5.87
C ARG A 210 20.78 -0.15 -7.21
N ALA A 211 20.18 -1.33 -7.26
CA ALA A 211 20.02 -2.07 -8.51
C ALA A 211 19.07 -1.35 -9.47
N ALA A 212 17.90 -0.88 -8.99
CA ALA A 212 16.95 -0.11 -9.77
C ALA A 212 17.60 1.12 -10.42
N LEU A 213 18.36 1.90 -9.63
CA LEU A 213 19.06 3.08 -10.12
C LEU A 213 20.11 2.75 -11.18
N ARG A 214 20.93 1.71 -10.96
CA ARG A 214 21.93 1.28 -11.94
C ARG A 214 21.31 0.78 -13.25
N ILE A 215 20.20 0.05 -13.15
CA ILE A 215 19.50 -0.52 -14.31
C ILE A 215 18.83 0.60 -15.11
N ALA A 216 18.24 1.59 -14.45
CA ALA A 216 17.67 2.77 -15.08
C ALA A 216 18.77 3.57 -15.82
N ASP A 217 19.88 3.85 -15.15
CA ASP A 217 21.02 4.58 -15.73
C ASP A 217 21.59 3.89 -16.97
N LYS A 218 21.82 2.57 -16.90
CA LYS A 218 22.27 1.77 -18.06
C LYS A 218 21.31 1.79 -19.24
N ALA A 219 20.02 1.99 -18.98
CA ALA A 219 19.00 2.12 -20.02
C ALA A 219 18.83 3.56 -20.51
N GLY A 220 19.61 4.51 -20.02
CA GLY A 220 19.47 5.94 -20.36
C GLY A 220 18.20 6.56 -19.78
N LEU A 221 17.64 5.97 -18.69
CA LEU A 221 16.40 6.41 -18.07
C LEU A 221 16.68 6.97 -16.67
N ARG A 222 15.89 7.94 -16.25
CA ARG A 222 16.01 8.54 -14.91
C ARG A 222 14.75 8.32 -14.08
N PRO A 223 14.86 8.15 -12.75
CA PRO A 223 13.70 8.14 -11.88
C PRO A 223 12.92 9.45 -11.95
N ALA A 224 11.60 9.37 -12.01
CA ALA A 224 10.68 10.50 -11.98
C ALA A 224 9.56 10.28 -10.98
N ASP A 225 8.90 11.36 -10.57
CA ASP A 225 7.76 11.30 -9.68
C ASP A 225 6.51 10.80 -10.42
N LEU A 226 6.01 9.64 -10.03
CA LEU A 226 4.83 9.04 -10.64
C LEU A 226 3.59 9.93 -10.50
N ALA A 227 3.48 10.67 -9.41
CA ALA A 227 2.36 11.58 -9.16
C ALA A 227 2.25 12.69 -10.21
N SER A 228 3.39 13.14 -10.74
CA SER A 228 3.43 14.15 -11.82
C SER A 228 2.92 13.61 -13.15
N TYR A 229 3.01 12.31 -13.39
CA TYR A 229 2.55 11.63 -14.61
C TYR A 229 1.15 11.01 -14.47
N LEU A 230 0.73 10.71 -13.27
CA LEU A 230 -0.60 10.24 -12.93
C LEU A 230 -1.26 11.16 -11.90
N PRO A 231 -1.50 12.44 -12.23
CA PRO A 231 -2.06 13.40 -11.28
C PRO A 231 -3.48 13.00 -10.88
N ARG A 232 -3.95 13.60 -9.79
CA ARG A 232 -5.35 13.50 -9.37
C ARG A 232 -6.26 14.04 -10.47
N LEU A 233 -7.42 13.41 -10.62
CA LEU A 233 -8.50 13.94 -11.44
C LEU A 233 -9.09 15.17 -10.71
N ARG A 234 -9.29 16.25 -11.44
CA ARG A 234 -9.89 17.48 -10.91
C ARG A 234 -11.41 17.39 -10.94
#